data_1dc5c98001bef9b03c1e6d62d66960a5
#
_entry.id   1dc5c98001bef9b03c1e6d62d66960a5
#
_cell.length_a   1.000
_cell.length_b   1.000
_cell.length_c   1.000
_cell.angle_alpha   90.00
_cell.angle_beta   90.00
_cell.angle_gamma   90.00
#
_symmetry.space_group_name_H-M   'P 1'
#
loop_
_entity.id
_entity.type
_entity.pdbx_description
1 polymer ?
#
loop_
_entity_poly.entity_id
_entity_poly.type
_entity_poly.pdbx_seq_one_letter_code
_entity_poly.pdbx_strand_id
1 'polypeptide(L)'
;MGASEATAQRWLQTSQLLTEIKQDSPTRALLDTLVQVVERKDSVKVRRTADSNEELSLSALRDKLINNQGIGLTSANFVFIDYRFEIENRGFEESVESMQFVYRPPGGTEEDIQMLYIDASEPWVQNILHNKGTTLVTNEAALKTFSDQLAFARLVQDGKIVEIAGKTVREGFERKKRQLVQKIQRLTYESM
;
A
#
# COMPACT_ATOMS: atom_id res chain seq x y z
N MET A 1 -12.72 42.69 22.87
CA MET A 1 -13.31 41.42 22.40
C MET A 1 -12.23 40.69 21.62
N GLY A 2 -11.53 39.74 22.26
CA GLY A 2 -10.52 38.93 21.62
C GLY A 2 -11.20 37.75 20.94
N ALA A 3 -11.11 37.68 19.62
CA ALA A 3 -11.44 36.48 18.89
C ALA A 3 -10.38 35.42 19.23
N SER A 4 -10.77 34.39 19.95
CA SER A 4 -9.97 33.18 20.12
C SER A 4 -9.87 32.52 18.74
N GLU A 5 -8.70 32.63 18.11
CA GLU A 5 -8.37 31.76 17.00
C GLU A 5 -8.38 30.33 17.48
N ALA A 6 -9.46 29.62 17.16
CA ALA A 6 -9.50 28.18 17.32
C ALA A 6 -8.45 27.60 16.38
N THR A 7 -7.27 27.29 16.90
CA THR A 7 -6.27 26.51 16.19
C THR A 7 -6.93 25.19 15.76
N ALA A 8 -7.14 25.05 14.47
CA ALA A 8 -7.65 23.81 13.88
C ALA A 8 -6.73 22.68 14.34
N GLN A 9 -7.29 21.78 15.15
CA GLN A 9 -6.51 20.69 15.73
C GLN A 9 -6.24 19.69 14.61
N ARG A 10 -5.00 19.69 14.11
CA ARG A 10 -4.54 18.73 13.11
C ARG A 10 -4.23 17.41 13.82
N TRP A 11 -4.84 16.35 13.36
CA TRP A 11 -4.51 14.99 13.80
C TRP A 11 -3.86 14.24 12.65
N LEU A 12 -2.71 13.65 12.92
CA LEU A 12 -1.94 12.86 11.97
C LEU A 12 -1.58 11.52 12.59
N GLN A 13 -1.80 10.46 11.85
CA GLN A 13 -1.36 9.10 12.23
C GLN A 13 -0.85 8.37 11.00
N THR A 14 0.20 7.57 11.18
CA THR A 14 0.68 6.61 10.17
C THR A 14 0.38 5.19 10.63
N SER A 15 0.22 4.29 9.68
CA SER A 15 0.06 2.86 9.94
C SER A 15 0.61 2.05 8.79
N GLN A 16 1.20 0.91 9.09
CA GLN A 16 1.70 -0.03 8.09
C GLN A 16 0.84 -1.28 8.08
N LEU A 17 0.46 -1.74 6.91
CA LEU A 17 -0.20 -3.02 6.68
C LEU A 17 0.68 -3.95 5.87
N LEU A 18 0.66 -5.22 6.23
CA LEU A 18 1.18 -6.30 5.40
C LEU A 18 0.01 -7.11 4.85
N THR A 19 -0.05 -7.24 3.54
CA THR A 19 -1.08 -8.02 2.85
C THR A 19 -0.46 -8.98 1.83
N GLU A 20 -1.12 -10.12 1.62
CA GLU A 20 -0.69 -11.10 0.62
C GLU A 20 -0.96 -10.61 -0.80
N ILE A 21 -0.07 -10.98 -1.72
CA ILE A 21 -0.24 -10.84 -3.16
C ILE A 21 -0.68 -12.18 -3.73
N LYS A 22 -1.99 -12.36 -3.89
CA LYS A 22 -2.54 -13.55 -4.54
C LYS A 22 -2.78 -13.30 -6.02
N GLN A 23 -2.76 -14.35 -6.81
CA GLN A 23 -3.23 -14.30 -8.20
C GLN A 23 -4.64 -13.67 -8.20
N ASP A 24 -5.09 -12.93 -9.06
CA ASP A 24 -6.41 -12.25 -9.12
C ASP A 24 -6.70 -11.25 -7.97
N SER A 25 -5.72 -10.90 -7.15
CA SER A 25 -5.91 -9.86 -6.13
C SER A 25 -5.63 -8.45 -6.70
N PRO A 26 -6.25 -7.41 -6.11
CA PRO A 26 -5.92 -6.02 -6.48
C PRO A 26 -4.45 -5.67 -6.28
N THR A 27 -3.80 -6.24 -5.27
CA THR A 27 -2.37 -6.05 -5.02
C THR A 27 -1.51 -6.66 -6.12
N ARG A 28 -1.92 -7.78 -6.72
CA ARG A 28 -1.24 -8.35 -7.89
C ARG A 28 -1.42 -7.49 -9.12
N ALA A 29 -2.65 -7.11 -9.41
CA ALA A 29 -2.95 -6.24 -10.54
C ALA A 29 -2.20 -4.89 -10.45
N LEU A 30 -2.06 -4.36 -9.23
CA LEU A 30 -1.27 -3.16 -8.99
C LEU A 30 0.22 -3.37 -9.30
N LEU A 31 0.83 -4.43 -8.76
CA LEU A 31 2.24 -4.75 -9.03
C LEU A 31 2.50 -4.88 -10.54
N ASP A 32 1.66 -5.64 -11.23
CA ASP A 32 1.78 -5.85 -12.67
C ASP A 32 1.62 -4.53 -13.45
N THR A 33 0.73 -3.64 -13.00
CA THR A 33 0.53 -2.31 -13.60
C THR A 33 1.73 -1.40 -13.37
N LEU A 34 2.28 -1.37 -12.14
CA LEU A 34 3.48 -0.60 -11.80
C LEU A 34 4.67 -1.05 -12.66
N VAL A 35 4.92 -2.34 -12.69
CA VAL A 35 5.99 -2.95 -13.50
C VAL A 35 5.83 -2.58 -14.97
N GLN A 36 4.63 -2.69 -15.53
CA GLN A 36 4.35 -2.37 -16.93
C GLN A 36 4.59 -0.89 -17.27
N VAL A 37 4.27 0.01 -16.34
CA VAL A 37 4.51 1.45 -16.56
C VAL A 37 6.00 1.77 -16.52
N VAL A 38 6.75 1.17 -15.58
CA VAL A 38 8.21 1.36 -15.50
C VAL A 38 8.90 0.77 -16.71
N GLU A 39 8.46 -0.39 -17.23
CA GLU A 39 8.98 -0.98 -18.46
C GLU A 39 8.81 -0.09 -19.70
N ARG A 40 7.68 0.62 -19.77
CA ARG A 40 7.37 1.51 -20.92
C ARG A 40 8.05 2.86 -20.85
N LYS A 41 8.56 3.26 -19.69
CA LYS A 41 9.12 4.58 -19.44
C LYS A 41 10.56 4.44 -18.93
N ASP A 42 11.53 4.46 -19.83
CA ASP A 42 12.96 4.38 -19.48
C ASP A 42 13.43 5.46 -18.50
N SER A 43 12.69 6.57 -18.41
CA SER A 43 12.98 7.66 -17.47
C SER A 43 12.59 7.36 -16.03
N VAL A 44 11.72 6.37 -15.79
CA VAL A 44 11.31 6.01 -14.44
C VAL A 44 12.35 5.09 -13.83
N LYS A 45 12.87 5.51 -12.68
CA LYS A 45 13.78 4.71 -11.86
C LYS A 45 13.04 4.20 -10.64
N VAL A 46 13.47 3.05 -10.15
CA VAL A 46 12.91 2.39 -8.98
C VAL A 46 13.99 2.05 -7.98
N ARG A 47 13.61 1.89 -6.73
CA ARG A 47 14.51 1.46 -5.65
C ARG A 47 14.13 0.06 -5.18
N ARG A 48 15.10 -0.65 -4.63
CA ARG A 48 14.83 -1.95 -4.02
C ARG A 48 14.21 -1.81 -2.63
N THR A 49 14.66 -0.83 -1.87
CA THR A 49 14.24 -0.54 -0.48
C THR A 49 14.06 0.96 -0.28
N ALA A 50 13.34 1.36 0.75
CA ALA A 50 13.16 2.76 1.12
C ALA A 50 14.51 3.46 1.40
N ASP A 51 15.40 2.77 2.10
CA ASP A 51 16.70 3.31 2.53
C ASP A 51 17.77 3.27 1.43
N SER A 52 17.46 2.66 0.29
CA SER A 52 18.40 2.59 -0.82
C SER A 52 18.52 3.93 -1.54
N ASN A 53 19.73 4.48 -1.59
CA ASN A 53 20.04 5.63 -2.44
C ASN A 53 20.24 5.23 -3.92
N GLU A 54 20.22 3.94 -4.21
CA GLU A 54 20.45 3.43 -5.55
C GLU A 54 19.14 3.37 -6.34
N GLU A 55 19.04 4.21 -7.34
CA GLU A 55 17.95 4.21 -8.30
C GLU A 55 18.33 3.35 -9.52
N LEU A 56 17.51 2.36 -9.82
CA LEU A 56 17.74 1.37 -10.86
C LEU A 56 16.70 1.47 -11.96
N SER A 57 17.11 1.13 -13.19
CA SER A 57 16.12 0.73 -14.19
C SER A 57 15.47 -0.60 -13.78
N LEU A 58 14.29 -0.88 -14.31
CA LEU A 58 13.60 -2.14 -13.98
C LEU A 58 14.42 -3.37 -14.41
N SER A 59 15.11 -3.31 -15.55
CA SER A 59 15.98 -4.39 -16.00
C SER A 59 17.13 -4.62 -15.02
N ALA A 60 17.81 -3.55 -14.60
CA ALA A 60 18.90 -3.65 -13.64
C ALA A 60 18.43 -4.20 -12.27
N LEU A 61 17.22 -3.81 -11.82
CA LEU A 61 16.63 -4.37 -10.61
C LEU A 61 16.33 -5.87 -10.77
N ARG A 62 15.76 -6.29 -11.91
CA ARG A 62 15.50 -7.70 -12.19
C ARG A 62 16.78 -8.53 -12.22
N ASP A 63 17.80 -8.03 -12.90
CA ASP A 63 19.11 -8.71 -12.97
C ASP A 63 19.72 -8.88 -11.59
N LYS A 64 19.65 -7.84 -10.74
CA LYS A 64 20.11 -7.93 -9.35
C LYS A 64 19.34 -8.97 -8.53
N LEU A 65 18.02 -9.03 -8.66
CA LEU A 65 17.20 -10.00 -7.94
C LEU A 65 17.49 -11.43 -8.39
N ILE A 66 17.61 -11.67 -9.68
CA ILE A 66 17.92 -12.99 -10.25
C ILE A 66 19.33 -13.42 -9.84
N ASN A 67 20.33 -12.56 -10.02
CA ASN A 67 21.71 -12.90 -9.76
C ASN A 67 22.03 -13.08 -8.26
N ASN A 68 21.40 -12.27 -7.39
CA ASN A 68 21.72 -12.29 -5.96
C ASN A 68 20.81 -13.21 -5.16
N GLN A 69 19.55 -13.40 -5.60
CA GLN A 69 18.53 -14.09 -4.83
C GLN A 69 17.89 -15.28 -5.58
N GLY A 70 18.17 -15.42 -6.87
CA GLY A 70 17.57 -16.47 -7.70
C GLY A 70 16.07 -16.31 -7.97
N ILE A 71 15.50 -15.13 -7.70
CA ILE A 71 14.06 -14.88 -7.81
C ILE A 71 13.77 -13.66 -8.69
N GLY A 72 12.64 -13.68 -9.37
CA GLY A 72 12.16 -12.56 -10.17
C GLY A 72 11.10 -11.72 -9.44
N LEU A 73 10.83 -10.50 -9.94
CA LEU A 73 9.80 -9.60 -9.37
C LEU A 73 8.41 -10.24 -9.28
N THR A 74 8.09 -11.15 -10.18
CA THR A 74 6.82 -11.90 -10.18
C THR A 74 6.67 -12.83 -8.99
N SER A 75 7.77 -13.16 -8.31
CA SER A 75 7.76 -13.98 -7.09
C SER A 75 7.31 -13.22 -5.85
N ALA A 76 7.16 -11.90 -5.91
CA ALA A 76 6.62 -11.11 -4.79
C ALA A 76 5.27 -11.69 -4.36
N ASN A 77 5.17 -12.03 -3.08
CA ASN A 77 3.98 -12.67 -2.48
C ASN A 77 3.36 -11.87 -1.34
N PHE A 78 4.03 -10.80 -0.90
CA PHE A 78 3.53 -9.85 0.08
C PHE A 78 3.88 -8.43 -0.29
N VAL A 79 3.09 -7.48 0.22
CA VAL A 79 3.36 -6.05 0.15
C VAL A 79 3.09 -5.39 1.50
N PHE A 80 4.07 -4.62 1.98
CA PHE A 80 3.87 -3.65 3.04
C PHE A 80 3.33 -2.37 2.41
N ILE A 81 2.27 -1.83 2.98
CA ILE A 81 1.66 -0.58 2.54
C ILE A 81 1.65 0.37 3.72
N ASP A 82 2.31 1.50 3.56
CA ASP A 82 2.32 2.57 4.54
C ASP A 82 1.20 3.55 4.24
N TYR A 83 0.40 3.84 5.26
CA TYR A 83 -0.73 4.76 5.19
C TYR A 83 -0.50 5.97 6.07
N ARG A 84 -0.99 7.09 5.59
CA ARG A 84 -1.12 8.33 6.33
C ARG A 84 -2.60 8.67 6.46
N PHE A 85 -3.01 8.93 7.70
CA PHE A 85 -4.34 9.40 8.05
C PHE A 85 -4.23 10.81 8.58
N GLU A 86 -4.98 11.72 8.04
CA GLU A 86 -4.95 13.13 8.42
C GLU A 86 -6.37 13.67 8.62
N ILE A 87 -6.54 14.50 9.65
CA ILE A 87 -7.75 15.29 9.84
C ILE A 87 -7.32 16.75 9.88
N GLU A 88 -7.81 17.49 8.92
CA GLU A 88 -7.63 18.93 8.85
C GLU A 88 -8.97 19.59 8.49
N ASN A 89 -9.33 20.65 9.21
CA ASN A 89 -10.55 21.43 8.94
C ASN A 89 -11.84 20.57 8.85
N ARG A 90 -11.97 19.51 9.67
CA ARG A 90 -13.06 18.52 9.68
C ARG A 90 -13.07 17.57 8.46
N GLY A 91 -12.09 17.63 7.59
CA GLY A 91 -11.90 16.64 6.52
C GLY A 91 -11.02 15.49 7.01
N PHE A 92 -11.44 14.24 6.76
CA PHE A 92 -10.61 13.05 6.93
C PHE A 92 -10.00 12.68 5.59
N GLU A 93 -8.70 12.52 5.58
CA GLU A 93 -7.95 12.08 4.39
C GLU A 93 -7.16 10.81 4.71
N GLU A 94 -7.23 9.84 3.83
CA GLU A 94 -6.42 8.63 3.84
C GLU A 94 -5.58 8.59 2.57
N SER A 95 -4.28 8.44 2.73
CA SER A 95 -3.36 8.31 1.59
C SER A 95 -2.39 7.17 1.79
N VAL A 96 -2.00 6.53 0.69
CA VAL A 96 -0.87 5.60 0.65
C VAL A 96 0.40 6.43 0.50
N GLU A 97 1.37 6.25 1.41
CA GLU A 97 2.66 6.93 1.36
C GLU A 97 3.72 6.13 0.60
N SER A 98 3.75 4.83 0.85
CA SER A 98 4.72 3.96 0.19
C SER A 98 4.24 2.52 0.12
N MET A 99 4.90 1.74 -0.74
CA MET A 99 4.67 0.29 -0.87
C MET A 99 6.01 -0.42 -1.01
N GLN A 100 6.24 -1.45 -0.18
CA GLN A 100 7.40 -2.33 -0.28
C GLN A 100 6.95 -3.73 -0.65
N PHE A 101 7.22 -4.14 -1.87
CA PHE A 101 6.96 -5.50 -2.34
C PHE A 101 8.08 -6.43 -1.88
N VAL A 102 7.70 -7.58 -1.33
CA VAL A 102 8.65 -8.55 -0.77
C VAL A 102 8.31 -9.97 -1.19
N TYR A 103 9.31 -10.83 -1.19
CA TYR A 103 9.14 -12.26 -1.21
C TYR A 103 9.43 -12.81 0.18
N ARG A 104 8.43 -13.47 0.77
CA ARG A 104 8.53 -14.19 2.04
C ARG A 104 8.65 -15.67 1.73
N PRO A 105 9.82 -16.31 2.03
CA PRO A 105 10.00 -17.73 1.83
C PRO A 105 9.00 -18.56 2.65
N PRO A 106 8.54 -19.69 2.11
CA PRO A 106 7.69 -20.61 2.87
C PRO A 106 8.43 -21.20 4.08
N GLY A 107 7.75 -21.30 5.22
CA GLY A 107 8.33 -21.82 6.46
C GLY A 107 8.65 -20.78 7.53
N GLY A 108 8.69 -19.49 7.21
CA GLY A 108 8.75 -18.39 8.19
C GLY A 108 10.03 -18.30 9.03
N THR A 109 11.11 -18.97 8.64
CA THR A 109 12.41 -18.98 9.33
C THR A 109 13.44 -18.03 8.70
N GLU A 110 13.19 -17.59 7.48
CA GLU A 110 14.06 -16.69 6.73
C GLU A 110 13.48 -15.28 6.71
N GLU A 111 14.36 -14.29 6.56
CA GLU A 111 13.96 -12.89 6.44
C GLU A 111 13.27 -12.64 5.08
N ASP A 112 12.36 -11.66 5.07
CA ASP A 112 11.70 -11.21 3.86
C ASP A 112 12.73 -10.64 2.87
N ILE A 113 12.69 -11.11 1.63
CA ILE A 113 13.53 -10.59 0.56
C ILE A 113 12.84 -9.36 -0.02
N GLN A 114 13.42 -8.20 0.20
CA GLN A 114 12.90 -6.94 -0.34
C GLN A 114 13.16 -6.88 -1.85
N MET A 115 12.13 -6.58 -2.63
CA MET A 115 12.16 -6.68 -4.07
C MET A 115 12.00 -5.35 -4.79
N LEU A 116 10.99 -4.58 -4.43
CA LEU A 116 10.65 -3.33 -5.10
C LEU A 116 10.03 -2.36 -4.09
N TYR A 117 10.60 -1.17 -3.98
CA TYR A 117 10.04 -0.06 -3.23
C TYR A 117 9.43 0.97 -4.18
N ILE A 118 8.25 1.44 -3.84
CA ILE A 118 7.49 2.45 -4.57
C ILE A 118 7.12 3.58 -3.61
N ASP A 119 7.58 4.77 -3.92
CA ASP A 119 7.13 5.99 -3.27
C ASP A 119 5.80 6.44 -3.91
N ALA A 120 4.73 6.44 -3.11
CA ALA A 120 3.41 6.77 -3.63
C ALA A 120 3.22 8.29 -3.85
N SER A 121 4.14 9.13 -3.39
CA SER A 121 4.10 10.57 -3.68
C SER A 121 4.49 10.90 -5.13
N GLU A 122 5.12 9.96 -5.83
CA GLU A 122 5.51 10.13 -7.23
C GLU A 122 4.28 10.33 -8.14
N PRO A 123 4.28 11.37 -9.03
CA PRO A 123 3.09 11.70 -9.84
C PRO A 123 2.61 10.54 -10.73
N TRP A 124 3.53 9.70 -11.22
CA TRP A 124 3.17 8.55 -12.04
C TRP A 124 2.49 7.45 -11.22
N VAL A 125 2.86 7.29 -9.95
CA VAL A 125 2.23 6.35 -9.02
C VAL A 125 0.85 6.84 -8.62
N GLN A 126 0.72 8.13 -8.29
CA GLN A 126 -0.58 8.77 -8.00
C GLN A 126 -1.56 8.59 -9.16
N ASN A 127 -1.09 8.79 -10.39
CA ASN A 127 -1.92 8.55 -11.57
C ASN A 127 -2.39 7.08 -11.67
N ILE A 128 -1.54 6.11 -11.32
CA ILE A 128 -1.93 4.69 -11.31
C ILE A 128 -2.97 4.45 -10.21
N LEU A 129 -2.72 4.92 -9.00
CA LEU A 129 -3.60 4.69 -7.86
C LEU A 129 -5.01 5.24 -8.09
N HIS A 130 -5.12 6.46 -8.63
CA HIS A 130 -6.40 7.15 -8.78
C HIS A 130 -7.12 6.89 -10.10
N ASN A 131 -6.40 6.56 -11.18
CA ASN A 131 -6.99 6.44 -12.52
C ASN A 131 -6.97 5.02 -13.10
N LYS A 132 -6.34 4.07 -12.40
CA LYS A 132 -6.32 2.66 -12.81
C LYS A 132 -6.84 1.78 -11.68
N GLY A 133 -7.23 0.58 -12.03
CA GLY A 133 -7.78 -0.39 -11.09
C GLY A 133 -8.21 -1.66 -11.79
N THR A 134 -9.03 -2.45 -11.10
CA THR A 134 -9.62 -3.67 -11.67
C THR A 134 -11.10 -3.45 -11.97
N THR A 135 -11.57 -4.07 -13.05
CA THR A 135 -13.00 -4.09 -13.36
C THR A 135 -13.67 -5.16 -12.50
N LEU A 136 -14.65 -4.78 -11.71
CA LEU A 136 -15.50 -5.76 -11.05
C LEU A 136 -16.42 -6.39 -12.09
N VAL A 137 -16.41 -7.73 -12.14
CA VAL A 137 -17.39 -8.51 -12.93
C VAL A 137 -18.71 -8.51 -12.14
N THR A 138 -19.40 -7.39 -12.15
CA THR A 138 -20.80 -7.26 -11.73
C THR A 138 -21.60 -6.76 -12.92
N ASN A 139 -22.92 -6.90 -12.90
CA ASN A 139 -23.81 -6.46 -13.99
C ASN A 139 -23.65 -4.98 -14.39
N GLU A 140 -22.95 -4.20 -13.59
CA GLU A 140 -22.48 -2.87 -13.89
C GLU A 140 -20.95 -2.94 -13.88
N ALA A 141 -20.30 -2.90 -15.03
CA ALA A 141 -18.85 -2.90 -15.18
C ALA A 141 -18.27 -1.58 -14.66
N ALA A 142 -18.24 -1.41 -13.35
CA ALA A 142 -17.63 -0.25 -12.70
C ALA A 142 -16.15 -0.50 -12.46
N LEU A 143 -15.30 0.38 -12.99
CA LEU A 143 -13.89 0.43 -12.65
C LEU A 143 -13.77 0.85 -11.18
N LYS A 144 -13.16 0.00 -10.34
CA LYS A 144 -12.71 0.41 -9.02
C LYS A 144 -11.24 0.76 -9.10
N THR A 145 -10.90 1.98 -8.68
CA THR A 145 -9.52 2.45 -8.66
C THR A 145 -8.66 1.65 -7.67
N PHE A 146 -7.37 1.66 -7.85
CA PHE A 146 -6.49 1.03 -6.86
C PHE A 146 -6.59 1.72 -5.50
N SER A 147 -6.74 3.05 -5.45
CA SER A 147 -6.98 3.77 -4.20
C SER A 147 -8.19 3.23 -3.44
N ASP A 148 -9.31 3.00 -4.12
CA ASP A 148 -10.52 2.43 -3.51
C ASP A 148 -10.32 0.99 -3.03
N GLN A 149 -9.55 0.21 -3.78
CA GLN A 149 -9.33 -1.22 -3.49
C GLN A 149 -8.32 -1.44 -2.38
N LEU A 150 -7.35 -0.53 -2.26
CA LEU A 150 -6.31 -0.56 -1.24
C LEU A 150 -6.68 0.26 -0.01
N ALA A 151 -7.87 0.86 0.04
CA ALA A 151 -8.32 1.59 1.22
C ALA A 151 -8.13 0.72 2.47
N PHE A 152 -7.54 1.30 3.52
CA PHE A 152 -7.17 0.60 4.76
C PHE A 152 -8.32 -0.18 5.36
N ALA A 153 -9.48 0.49 5.54
CA ALA A 153 -10.65 -0.15 6.11
C ALA A 153 -11.14 -1.33 5.26
N ARG A 154 -11.02 -1.25 3.95
CA ARG A 154 -11.43 -2.30 3.03
C ARG A 154 -10.52 -3.52 3.10
N LEU A 155 -9.19 -3.32 3.05
CA LEU A 155 -8.25 -4.43 3.20
C LEU A 155 -8.41 -5.14 4.55
N VAL A 156 -8.70 -4.36 5.61
CA VAL A 156 -8.97 -4.90 6.95
C VAL A 156 -10.26 -5.72 6.97
N GLN A 157 -11.34 -5.26 6.33
CA GLN A 157 -12.61 -5.98 6.27
C GLN A 157 -12.54 -7.28 5.46
N ASP A 158 -11.83 -7.24 4.35
CA ASP A 158 -11.68 -8.40 3.46
C ASP A 158 -10.81 -9.52 4.06
N GLY A 159 -10.27 -9.33 5.27
CA GLY A 159 -9.46 -10.33 5.95
C GLY A 159 -8.12 -10.64 5.29
N LYS A 160 -7.69 -9.80 4.34
CA LYS A 160 -6.47 -9.99 3.54
C LYS A 160 -5.19 -9.56 4.25
N ILE A 161 -5.31 -9.07 5.48
CA ILE A 161 -4.20 -8.54 6.24
C ILE A 161 -3.54 -9.64 7.05
N VAL A 162 -2.23 -9.71 6.97
CA VAL A 162 -1.40 -10.61 7.75
C VAL A 162 -0.83 -9.91 8.98
N GLU A 163 -0.52 -8.62 8.86
CA GLU A 163 0.16 -7.87 9.89
C GLU A 163 -0.26 -6.40 9.90
N ILE A 164 -0.36 -5.79 11.08
CA ILE A 164 -0.60 -4.36 11.28
C ILE A 164 0.50 -3.81 12.19
N ALA A 165 1.21 -2.79 11.72
CA ALA A 165 2.27 -2.12 12.49
C ALA A 165 3.30 -3.11 13.10
N GLY A 166 3.77 -4.07 12.32
CA GLY A 166 4.77 -5.06 12.71
C GLY A 166 4.27 -6.15 13.66
N LYS A 167 2.94 -6.28 13.85
CA LYS A 167 2.35 -7.34 14.68
C LYS A 167 1.43 -8.21 13.89
N THR A 168 1.77 -9.50 13.80
CA THR A 168 0.95 -10.52 13.14
C THR A 168 -0.48 -10.50 13.67
N VAL A 169 -1.45 -10.53 12.79
CA VAL A 169 -2.88 -10.58 13.14
C VAL A 169 -3.20 -11.99 13.67
N ARG A 170 -3.03 -12.19 14.98
CA ARG A 170 -3.43 -13.41 15.69
C ARG A 170 -4.70 -13.14 16.50
N GLU A 171 -5.37 -14.22 16.93
CA GLU A 171 -6.47 -14.15 17.90
C GLU A 171 -6.10 -13.27 19.09
N GLY A 172 -6.95 -12.30 19.43
CA GLY A 172 -6.65 -11.26 20.42
C GLY A 172 -6.26 -9.90 19.81
N PHE A 173 -5.70 -9.87 18.61
CA PHE A 173 -5.47 -8.64 17.85
C PHE A 173 -6.74 -8.12 17.17
N GLU A 174 -7.71 -8.99 16.96
CA GLU A 174 -9.02 -8.67 16.40
C GLU A 174 -9.73 -7.52 17.13
N ARG A 175 -9.53 -7.42 18.44
CA ARG A 175 -10.09 -6.31 19.22
C ARG A 175 -9.45 -4.96 18.86
N LYS A 176 -8.12 -4.91 18.73
CA LYS A 176 -7.40 -3.68 18.33
C LYS A 176 -7.66 -3.34 16.88
N LYS A 177 -7.71 -4.35 16.00
CA LYS A 177 -8.10 -4.22 14.61
C LYS A 177 -9.49 -3.58 14.49
N ARG A 178 -10.51 -4.12 15.18
CA ARG A 178 -11.87 -3.55 15.21
C ARG A 178 -11.88 -2.12 15.75
N GLN A 179 -11.16 -1.85 16.81
CA GLN A 179 -11.09 -0.50 17.38
C GLN A 179 -10.49 0.51 16.41
N LEU A 180 -9.42 0.13 15.69
CA LEU A 180 -8.79 1.00 14.69
C LEU A 180 -9.72 1.23 13.49
N VAL A 181 -10.34 0.17 12.96
CA VAL A 181 -11.32 0.28 11.87
C VAL A 181 -12.52 1.14 12.28
N GLN A 182 -13.08 0.90 13.46
CA GLN A 182 -14.20 1.70 13.97
C GLN A 182 -13.81 3.17 14.14
N LYS A 183 -12.60 3.44 14.63
CA LYS A 183 -12.09 4.81 14.74
C LYS A 183 -11.97 5.48 13.38
N ILE A 184 -11.38 4.81 12.39
CA ILE A 184 -11.25 5.33 11.02
C ILE A 184 -12.63 5.53 10.39
N GLN A 185 -13.52 4.54 10.45
CA GLN A 185 -14.89 4.67 9.94
C GLN A 185 -15.65 5.83 10.58
N ARG A 186 -15.56 5.96 11.91
CA ARG A 186 -16.18 7.07 12.61
C ARG A 186 -15.66 8.42 12.13
N LEU A 187 -14.35 8.57 11.99
CA LEU A 187 -13.73 9.79 11.49
C LEU A 187 -14.15 10.11 10.06
N THR A 188 -14.29 9.09 9.20
CA THR A 188 -14.77 9.24 7.83
C THR A 188 -16.24 9.72 7.80
N TYR A 189 -17.11 9.20 8.68
CA TYR A 189 -18.53 9.61 8.76
C TYR A 189 -18.72 10.99 9.40
N GLU A 190 -17.89 11.36 10.37
CA GLU A 190 -17.95 12.69 11.01
C GLU A 190 -17.42 13.82 10.13
N SER A 191 -16.71 13.48 9.04
CA SER A 191 -16.15 14.43 8.04
C SER A 191 -17.07 14.67 6.84
N MET A 192 -18.15 13.91 6.68
CA MET A 192 -19.22 14.13 5.69
C MET A 192 -20.30 15.07 6.24
#